data_5e8561f82484eacc8c1c7b195c798245
#
_entry.id   5e8561f82484eacc8c1c7b195c798245
#
_cell.length_a   1.000
_cell.length_b   1.000
_cell.length_c   1.000
_cell.angle_alpha   90.00
_cell.angle_beta   90.00
_cell.angle_gamma   90.00
#
_symmetry.space_group_name_H-M   'P 1'
#
loop_
_entity.id
_entity.type
_entity.pdbx_description
1 polymer ?
#
loop_
_entity_poly.entity_id
_entity_poly.type
_entity_poly.pdbx_seq_one_letter_code
_entity_poly.pdbx_strand_id
1 'polypeptide(L)'
;MNATISTILWLVAAIVLWSAPVAAHAWYPKECCSGNDCAPVEKATWLVPAGGGLPQLVVTSGVGTAIVPHNLPVHDSKDGRMHVCIQDVWIICLFVPPRM
;
A
#
# COMPACT_ATOMS: atom_id res chain seq x y z
N MET A 1 34.68 -13.01 -31.12
CA MET A 1 34.48 -13.73 -29.85
C MET A 1 34.25 -12.83 -28.68
N ASN A 2 35.08 -11.86 -28.51
CA ASN A 2 34.90 -10.96 -27.37
C ASN A 2 33.65 -10.12 -27.47
N ALA A 3 33.21 -9.83 -28.67
CA ALA A 3 32.00 -9.03 -28.86
C ALA A 3 30.76 -9.74 -28.34
N THR A 4 30.71 -11.05 -28.44
CA THR A 4 29.56 -11.82 -27.99
C THR A 4 29.44 -11.77 -26.48
N ILE A 5 30.55 -11.85 -25.79
CA ILE A 5 30.56 -11.79 -24.33
C ILE A 5 30.09 -10.44 -23.85
N SER A 6 30.54 -9.37 -24.48
CA SER A 6 30.11 -8.03 -24.11
C SER A 6 28.63 -7.85 -24.25
N THR A 7 28.05 -8.38 -25.31
CA THR A 7 26.61 -8.26 -25.53
C THR A 7 25.84 -8.93 -24.43
N ILE A 8 26.26 -10.09 -24.00
CA ILE A 8 25.59 -10.80 -22.92
C ILE A 8 25.63 -10.02 -21.63
N LEU A 9 26.74 -9.42 -21.32
CA LEU A 9 26.87 -8.61 -20.10
C LEU A 9 25.91 -7.43 -20.09
N TRP A 10 25.71 -6.81 -21.22
CA TRP A 10 24.78 -5.71 -21.32
C TRP A 10 23.35 -6.13 -21.06
N LEU A 11 22.96 -7.28 -21.59
CA LEU A 11 21.63 -7.79 -21.36
C LEU A 11 21.36 -8.07 -19.90
N VAL A 12 22.32 -8.64 -19.21
CA VAL A 12 22.16 -8.91 -17.79
C VAL A 12 22.00 -7.62 -17.01
N ALA A 13 22.78 -6.61 -17.32
CA ALA A 13 22.66 -5.33 -16.62
C ALA A 13 21.30 -4.71 -16.83
N ALA A 14 20.75 -4.81 -18.03
CA ALA A 14 19.43 -4.26 -18.33
C ALA A 14 18.35 -4.97 -17.50
N ILE A 15 18.44 -6.26 -17.36
CA ILE A 15 17.48 -7.02 -16.58
C ILE A 15 17.51 -6.62 -15.12
N VAL A 16 18.69 -6.41 -14.57
CA VAL A 16 18.82 -6.01 -13.18
C VAL A 16 18.16 -4.65 -12.94
N LEU A 17 18.31 -3.72 -13.87
CA LEU A 17 17.68 -2.42 -13.73
C LEU A 17 16.16 -2.53 -13.77
N TRP A 18 15.64 -3.48 -14.50
CA TRP A 18 14.21 -3.68 -14.58
C TRP A 18 13.58 -4.21 -13.32
N SER A 19 14.33 -4.93 -12.55
CA SER A 19 13.81 -5.52 -11.34
C SER A 19 13.75 -4.53 -10.18
N ALA A 20 14.07 -3.28 -10.38
CA ALA A 20 13.97 -2.28 -9.34
C ALA A 20 12.51 -2.08 -8.93
N PRO A 21 12.19 -2.23 -7.65
CA PRO A 21 10.81 -2.14 -7.18
C PRO A 21 10.42 -0.69 -6.95
N VAL A 22 9.82 -0.07 -7.93
CA VAL A 22 9.54 1.34 -7.80
C VAL A 22 8.08 1.70 -7.86
N ALA A 23 7.29 0.82 -8.45
CA ALA A 23 5.94 1.24 -8.79
C ALA A 23 4.96 1.16 -7.64
N ALA A 24 5.24 0.40 -6.61
CA ALA A 24 4.26 0.10 -5.58
C ALA A 24 3.77 1.35 -4.85
N HIS A 25 4.61 2.35 -4.71
CA HIS A 25 4.26 3.56 -3.97
C HIS A 25 4.14 4.78 -4.87
N ALA A 26 4.16 4.58 -6.16
CA ALA A 26 4.28 5.71 -7.07
C ALA A 26 3.10 6.67 -7.03
N TRP A 27 1.91 6.20 -6.68
CA TRP A 27 0.74 7.06 -6.69
C TRP A 27 0.31 7.52 -5.30
N TYR A 28 0.93 7.06 -4.25
CA TYR A 28 0.58 7.53 -2.91
C TYR A 28 1.04 8.98 -2.72
N PRO A 29 0.21 9.84 -2.13
CA PRO A 29 0.64 11.19 -1.79
C PRO A 29 1.77 11.17 -0.78
N LYS A 30 2.64 12.16 -0.83
CA LYS A 30 3.77 12.24 0.08
C LYS A 30 3.35 12.32 1.54
N GLU A 31 2.26 13.03 1.81
CA GLU A 31 1.78 13.16 3.18
C GLU A 31 1.25 11.86 3.73
N CYS A 32 0.95 10.90 2.89
CA CYS A 32 0.45 9.60 3.32
C CYS A 32 1.55 8.56 3.40
N CYS A 33 2.55 8.65 2.56
CA CYS A 33 3.57 7.62 2.48
C CYS A 33 4.96 8.23 2.61
N SER A 34 5.60 7.98 3.74
CA SER A 34 6.98 8.37 3.93
C SER A 34 7.83 7.13 3.97
N GLY A 35 8.10 6.60 2.81
CA GLY A 35 8.87 5.38 2.68
C GLY A 35 7.99 4.17 2.52
N ASN A 36 7.94 3.32 3.50
CA ASN A 36 7.27 2.02 3.38
C ASN A 36 6.04 1.88 4.26
N ASP A 37 5.40 2.99 4.58
CA ASP A 37 4.29 2.97 5.51
C ASP A 37 2.97 2.52 4.89
N CYS A 38 2.90 2.44 3.57
CA CYS A 38 1.66 2.14 2.87
C CYS A 38 1.69 0.75 2.26
N ALA A 39 0.54 0.08 2.24
CA ALA A 39 0.44 -1.24 1.63
C ALA A 39 -1.02 -1.53 1.28
N PRO A 40 -1.25 -2.46 0.35
CA PRO A 40 -2.60 -2.93 0.09
C PRO A 40 -3.19 -3.61 1.32
N VAL A 41 -4.47 -3.42 1.55
CA VAL A 41 -5.18 -4.07 2.63
C VAL A 41 -5.43 -5.53 2.23
N GLU A 42 -5.03 -6.45 3.11
CA GLU A 42 -5.22 -7.87 2.87
C GLU A 42 -6.53 -8.36 3.44
N LYS A 43 -6.98 -7.74 4.53
CA LYS A 43 -8.19 -8.15 5.20
C LYS A 43 -8.83 -6.95 5.88
N ALA A 44 -10.13 -6.85 5.75
CA ALA A 44 -10.91 -5.80 6.43
C ALA A 44 -12.09 -6.46 7.12
N THR A 45 -12.28 -6.17 8.40
CA THR A 45 -13.32 -6.80 9.21
C THR A 45 -14.01 -5.75 10.04
N TRP A 46 -15.34 -5.82 10.11
CA TRP A 46 -16.11 -4.97 10.98
C TRP A 46 -16.21 -5.58 12.37
N LEU A 47 -15.94 -4.77 13.38
CA LEU A 47 -16.15 -5.16 14.77
C LEU A 47 -17.32 -4.38 15.34
N VAL A 48 -18.22 -5.11 15.99
CA VAL A 48 -19.33 -4.47 16.68
C VAL A 48 -19.04 -4.50 18.16
N PRO A 49 -18.92 -3.35 18.84
CA PRO A 49 -18.63 -3.33 20.27
C PRO A 49 -19.70 -4.05 21.08
N ALA A 50 -19.27 -4.79 22.10
CA ALA A 50 -20.18 -5.58 22.93
C ALA A 50 -21.20 -4.70 23.69
N GLY A 51 -20.78 -3.52 24.06
CA GLY A 51 -21.66 -2.60 24.79
C GLY A 51 -22.50 -1.72 23.88
N GLY A 52 -22.50 -1.98 22.58
CA GLY A 52 -23.16 -1.12 21.61
C GLY A 52 -22.23 -0.06 21.08
N GLY A 53 -22.75 0.82 20.25
CA GLY A 53 -21.95 1.85 19.60
C GLY A 53 -21.74 1.56 18.14
N LEU A 54 -20.97 2.41 17.50
CA LEU A 54 -20.73 2.29 16.06
C LEU A 54 -19.81 1.12 15.73
N PRO A 55 -20.10 0.39 14.65
CA PRO A 55 -19.15 -0.62 14.20
C PRO A 55 -17.83 0.00 13.83
N GLN A 56 -16.74 -0.74 14.06
CA GLN A 56 -15.39 -0.30 13.75
C GLN A 56 -14.79 -1.18 12.67
N LEU A 57 -14.09 -0.55 11.74
CA LEU A 57 -13.41 -1.27 10.69
C LEU A 57 -11.98 -1.54 11.11
N VAL A 58 -11.57 -2.80 11.08
CA VAL A 58 -10.20 -3.21 11.37
C VAL A 58 -9.58 -3.68 10.06
N VAL A 59 -8.45 -3.09 9.70
CA VAL A 59 -7.74 -3.43 8.47
C VAL A 59 -6.40 -4.06 8.79
N THR A 60 -6.03 -5.07 8.02
CA THR A 60 -4.74 -5.75 8.12
C THR A 60 -4.02 -5.65 6.80
N SER A 61 -2.74 -5.32 6.86
CA SER A 61 -1.91 -5.16 5.68
C SER A 61 -0.50 -5.60 5.98
N GLY A 62 0.37 -5.53 4.98
CA GLY A 62 1.78 -5.83 5.18
C GLY A 62 2.49 -4.87 6.11
N VAL A 63 1.92 -3.70 6.37
CA VAL A 63 2.52 -2.73 7.28
C VAL A 63 1.88 -2.74 8.67
N GLY A 64 0.90 -3.60 8.89
CA GLY A 64 0.31 -3.77 10.21
C GLY A 64 -1.19 -3.88 10.20
N THR A 65 -1.75 -3.95 11.40
CA THR A 65 -3.19 -4.02 11.63
C THR A 65 -3.61 -2.82 12.47
N ALA A 66 -4.70 -2.18 12.10
CA ALA A 66 -5.16 -1.01 12.82
C ALA A 66 -6.67 -0.83 12.67
N ILE A 67 -7.24 -0.05 13.59
CA ILE A 67 -8.66 0.31 13.57
C ILE A 67 -8.79 1.63 12.85
N VAL A 68 -9.73 1.70 11.91
CA VAL A 68 -9.98 2.91 11.14
C VAL A 68 -10.81 3.88 11.98
N PRO A 69 -10.31 5.09 12.26
CA PRO A 69 -11.12 6.08 12.95
C PRO A 69 -12.34 6.49 12.13
N HIS A 70 -13.46 6.74 12.79
CA HIS A 70 -14.69 7.10 12.09
C HIS A 70 -14.58 8.41 11.32
N ASN A 71 -13.73 9.31 11.78
CA ASN A 71 -13.58 10.62 11.17
C ASN A 71 -12.40 10.73 10.22
N LEU A 72 -11.78 9.61 9.86
CA LEU A 72 -10.63 9.63 8.97
C LEU A 72 -11.06 9.99 7.55
N PRO A 73 -10.44 10.98 6.92
CA PRO A 73 -10.71 11.25 5.52
C PRO A 73 -10.26 10.08 4.65
N VAL A 74 -11.06 9.79 3.63
CA VAL A 74 -10.81 8.66 2.74
C VAL A 74 -10.42 9.20 1.38
N HIS A 75 -9.38 8.60 0.79
CA HIS A 75 -8.90 8.97 -0.53
C HIS A 75 -9.33 7.91 -1.55
N ASP A 76 -9.41 8.32 -2.81
CA ASP A 76 -9.72 7.37 -3.88
C ASP A 76 -8.50 6.54 -4.22
N SER A 77 -8.70 5.23 -4.30
CA SER A 77 -7.66 4.33 -4.75
C SER A 77 -7.47 4.45 -6.26
N LYS A 78 -6.23 4.31 -6.70
CA LYS A 78 -5.88 4.39 -8.12
C LYS A 78 -5.86 3.05 -8.82
N ASP A 79 -5.90 1.95 -8.08
CA ASP A 79 -5.76 0.63 -8.68
C ASP A 79 -6.92 -0.32 -8.37
N GLY A 80 -8.01 0.21 -7.83
CA GLY A 80 -9.20 -0.62 -7.54
C GLY A 80 -9.09 -1.44 -6.27
N ARG A 81 -8.03 -1.27 -5.49
CA ARG A 81 -7.83 -2.01 -4.25
C ARG A 81 -7.80 -1.04 -3.07
N MET A 82 -8.13 -1.55 -1.89
CA MET A 82 -8.00 -0.76 -0.67
C MET A 82 -6.55 -0.73 -0.23
N HIS A 83 -6.07 0.43 0.18
CA HIS A 83 -4.71 0.60 0.69
C HIS A 83 -4.75 1.37 1.99
N VAL A 84 -3.77 1.12 2.84
CA VAL A 84 -3.69 1.80 4.12
C VAL A 84 -2.26 2.27 4.35
N CYS A 85 -2.12 3.45 4.93
CA CYS A 85 -0.83 3.96 5.36
C CYS A 85 -0.85 4.06 6.88
N ILE A 86 0.08 3.37 7.52
CA ILE A 86 0.13 3.27 8.98
C ILE A 86 1.49 3.77 9.44
N GLN A 87 1.46 4.59 10.49
CA GLN A 87 2.66 5.03 11.17
C GLN A 87 2.53 4.61 12.63
N ASP A 88 3.42 3.75 13.10
CA ASP A 88 3.34 3.09 14.40
C ASP A 88 2.05 2.28 14.48
N VAL A 89 1.06 2.72 15.25
CA VAL A 89 -0.22 2.04 15.36
C VAL A 89 -1.37 2.89 14.81
N TRP A 90 -1.05 4.01 14.19
CA TRP A 90 -2.06 4.96 13.74
C TRP A 90 -2.24 4.91 12.23
N ILE A 91 -3.46 4.92 11.79
CA ILE A 91 -3.74 5.05 10.36
C ILE A 91 -3.65 6.52 9.99
N ILE A 92 -2.76 6.82 9.05
CA ILE A 92 -2.61 8.18 8.53
C ILE A 92 -3.48 8.41 7.30
N CYS A 93 -3.60 7.41 6.44
CA CYS A 93 -4.40 7.53 5.22
C CYS A 93 -5.04 6.20 4.89
N LEU A 94 -6.24 6.26 4.33
CA LEU A 94 -6.95 5.10 3.84
C LEU A 94 -7.42 5.39 2.41
N PHE A 95 -7.17 4.48 1.50
CA PHE A 95 -7.57 4.59 0.11
C PHE A 95 -8.58 3.49 -0.19
N VAL A 96 -9.70 3.87 -0.76
CA VAL A 96 -10.73 2.91 -1.14
C VAL A 96 -11.05 3.08 -2.61
N PRO A 97 -11.48 2.01 -3.29
CA PRO A 97 -11.90 2.15 -4.68
C PRO A 97 -13.09 3.08 -4.80
N PRO A 98 -13.14 3.90 -5.84
CA PRO A 98 -14.30 4.75 -6.06
C PRO A 98 -15.55 3.88 -6.23
N ARG A 99 -16.67 4.38 -5.79
CA ARG A 99 -17.91 3.67 -6.00
C ARG A 99 -18.28 3.65 -7.47
N MET A 100 -18.77 2.53 -7.87
CA MET A 100 -19.23 2.39 -9.25
C MET A 100 -20.70 2.41 -9.36
#